data_4cd7f749d9fa90fea14f14b8142daa85
#
_entry.id   4cd7f749d9fa90fea14f14b8142daa85
#
_cell.length_a   1.000
_cell.length_b   1.000
_cell.length_c   1.000
_cell.angle_alpha   90.00
_cell.angle_beta   90.00
_cell.angle_gamma   90.00
#
_symmetry.space_group_name_H-M   'P 1'
#
loop_
_entity.id
_entity.type
_entity.pdbx_description
1 polymer ?
#
loop_
_entity_poly.entity_id
_entity_poly.type
_entity_poly.pdbx_seq_one_letter_code
_entity_poly.pdbx_strand_id
1 'polypeptide(L)'
;MTRNQNILAFSSAHYAGYVMCTVPNTYREEMDRQTSHPSCGFYAASYVLNCFNPDAAWTNMELLKLAVQYPLTNRAEGCLSEVGEVFHPHDFARFIHARANGSCSAACQLFHEQTIRDTIDQGGYALVPFQVINDKQNEKHGFPRTGVQWTDLPHAHWCVIAGYATTDNSKLLAKHWGENRLFDIDELGNSNQGCYPLQQTNNITAQRASKVQLLQNQIITILPAQASPGRRRGCACCPARHLHRSPALKKPAHGNGFYVQ
;
A
#
# COMPACT_ATOMS: atom_id res chain seq x y z
N MET A 1 2.84 12.72 -26.05
CA MET A 1 1.85 13.11 -25.01
C MET A 1 2.65 13.72 -23.87
N THR A 2 2.55 15.03 -23.65
CA THR A 2 3.16 15.70 -22.51
C THR A 2 2.48 15.18 -21.24
N ARG A 3 3.21 14.42 -20.43
CA ARG A 3 2.74 14.02 -19.10
C ARG A 3 2.54 15.30 -18.28
N ASN A 4 1.32 15.56 -17.84
CA ASN A 4 1.04 16.60 -16.85
C ASN A 4 1.62 16.09 -15.51
N GLN A 5 2.89 16.39 -15.27
CA GLN A 5 3.50 16.13 -13.97
C GLN A 5 2.96 17.18 -13.00
N ASN A 6 2.24 16.72 -11.99
CA ASN A 6 1.88 17.59 -10.89
C ASN A 6 3.12 17.83 -10.04
N ILE A 7 3.49 19.11 -9.86
CA ILE A 7 4.68 19.49 -9.09
C ILE A 7 4.23 20.24 -7.85
N LEU A 8 4.62 19.73 -6.69
CA LEU A 8 4.32 20.29 -5.38
C LEU A 8 5.59 20.88 -4.77
N ALA A 9 5.50 22.12 -4.24
CA ALA A 9 6.53 22.68 -3.37
C ALA A 9 6.39 22.08 -1.98
N PHE A 10 7.45 21.45 -1.49
CA PHE A 10 7.49 20.77 -0.22
C PHE A 10 8.58 21.34 0.66
N SER A 11 8.23 21.77 1.90
CA SER A 11 9.18 22.20 2.91
C SER A 11 9.35 21.12 3.96
N SER A 12 10.58 20.65 4.13
CA SER A 12 10.92 19.66 5.15
C SER A 12 11.79 20.30 6.23
N ALA A 13 11.41 20.09 7.49
CA ALA A 13 12.23 20.50 8.63
C ALA A 13 13.61 19.81 8.69
N HIS A 14 13.74 18.64 8.05
CA HIS A 14 14.97 17.85 8.00
C HIS A 14 15.87 18.16 6.81
N TYR A 15 15.37 18.94 5.84
CA TYR A 15 16.13 19.38 4.66
C TYR A 15 15.97 20.89 4.56
N ALA A 16 17.05 21.62 4.71
CA ALA A 16 17.02 23.08 4.64
C ALA A 16 16.53 23.53 3.26
N GLY A 17 15.35 24.13 3.19
CA GLY A 17 14.82 24.76 1.99
C GLY A 17 13.59 24.09 1.39
N TYR A 18 13.09 24.70 0.32
CA TYR A 18 12.00 24.19 -0.49
C TYR A 18 12.50 23.14 -1.46
N VAL A 19 11.84 22.00 -1.49
CA VAL A 19 12.09 20.94 -2.47
C VAL A 19 10.85 20.79 -3.34
N MET A 20 11.06 20.81 -4.67
CA MET A 20 9.98 20.56 -5.62
C MET A 20 9.89 19.06 -5.87
N CYS A 21 8.69 18.49 -5.67
CA CYS A 21 8.43 17.06 -5.85
C CYS A 21 7.42 16.83 -6.96
N THR A 22 7.69 15.85 -7.82
CA THR A 22 6.70 15.28 -8.73
C THR A 22 5.78 14.38 -7.92
N VAL A 23 4.46 14.63 -8.01
CA VAL A 23 3.43 13.87 -7.29
C VAL A 23 2.27 13.52 -8.21
N PRO A 24 1.47 12.47 -7.91
CA PRO A 24 0.24 12.15 -8.64
C PRO A 24 -0.79 13.28 -8.58
N ASN A 25 -1.66 13.39 -9.60
CA ASN A 25 -2.76 14.36 -9.59
C ASN A 25 -3.78 14.14 -8.45
N THR A 26 -3.83 12.93 -7.93
CA THR A 26 -4.68 12.52 -6.80
C THR A 26 -4.03 12.76 -5.44
N TYR A 27 -2.81 13.37 -5.41
CA TYR A 27 -2.09 13.63 -4.18
C TYR A 27 -2.91 14.44 -3.20
N ARG A 28 -2.86 14.03 -1.92
CA ARG A 28 -3.49 14.74 -0.79
C ARG A 28 -2.42 15.05 0.25
N GLU A 29 -2.47 16.26 0.80
CA GLU A 29 -1.53 16.67 1.85
C GLU A 29 -1.78 15.90 3.14
N GLU A 30 -3.05 15.72 3.51
CA GLU A 30 -3.43 15.11 4.78
C GLU A 30 -3.39 13.59 4.70
N MET A 31 -2.80 12.99 5.72
CA MET A 31 -2.82 11.57 6.02
C MET A 31 -3.12 11.41 7.51
N ASP A 32 -3.98 10.48 7.88
CA ASP A 32 -4.27 10.19 9.28
C ASP A 32 -3.01 9.88 10.08
N ARG A 33 -2.88 10.50 11.24
CA ARG A 33 -1.75 10.24 12.14
C ARG A 33 -1.93 8.89 12.83
N GLN A 34 -0.91 8.05 12.74
CA GLN A 34 -0.88 6.78 13.46
C GLN A 34 -0.72 7.02 14.95
N THR A 35 -1.72 6.64 15.76
CA THR A 35 -1.75 6.97 17.20
C THR A 35 -1.21 5.86 18.09
N SER A 36 -1.58 4.60 17.93
CA SER A 36 -1.22 3.58 18.94
C SER A 36 -1.18 2.13 18.48
N HIS A 37 -1.65 1.79 17.29
CA HIS A 37 -1.71 0.40 16.85
C HIS A 37 -0.66 0.09 15.78
N PRO A 38 -0.07 -1.12 15.76
CA PRO A 38 0.90 -1.53 14.74
C PRO A 38 0.24 -1.81 13.38
N SER A 39 -0.74 -0.99 13.00
CA SER A 39 -1.52 -1.09 11.76
C SER A 39 -1.04 -0.14 10.65
N CYS A 40 0.27 0.16 10.62
CA CYS A 40 0.86 1.11 9.67
C CYS A 40 0.53 0.79 8.21
N GLY A 41 0.45 -0.49 7.83
CA GLY A 41 0.01 -0.90 6.51
C GLY A 41 -1.41 -0.42 6.17
N PHE A 42 -2.34 -0.48 7.12
CA PHE A 42 -3.72 -0.02 6.90
C PHE A 42 -3.84 1.50 6.87
N TYR A 43 -3.00 2.25 7.60
CA TYR A 43 -2.89 3.70 7.44
C TYR A 43 -2.39 4.06 6.04
N ALA A 44 -1.36 3.38 5.55
CA ALA A 44 -0.86 3.57 4.19
C ALA A 44 -1.93 3.23 3.13
N ALA A 45 -2.63 2.11 3.29
CA ALA A 45 -3.68 1.68 2.37
C ALA A 45 -4.88 2.63 2.37
N SER A 46 -5.38 3.07 3.53
CA SER A 46 -6.52 4.00 3.63
C SER A 46 -6.20 5.32 2.95
N TYR A 47 -4.99 5.87 3.18
CA TYR A 47 -4.55 7.08 2.52
C TYR A 47 -4.61 6.95 0.99
N VAL A 48 -4.00 5.90 0.43
CA VAL A 48 -3.93 5.73 -1.03
C VAL A 48 -5.31 5.45 -1.63
N LEU A 49 -6.14 4.62 -1.00
CA LEU A 49 -7.50 4.36 -1.46
C LEU A 49 -8.35 5.64 -1.48
N ASN A 50 -8.21 6.50 -0.46
CA ASN A 50 -8.90 7.78 -0.40
C ASN A 50 -8.35 8.80 -1.41
N CYS A 51 -7.08 8.71 -1.81
CA CYS A 51 -6.54 9.52 -2.91
C CYS A 51 -7.23 9.18 -4.24
N PHE A 52 -7.51 7.91 -4.51
CA PHE A 52 -8.17 7.49 -5.76
C PHE A 52 -9.69 7.56 -5.69
N ASN A 53 -10.28 7.44 -4.52
CA ASN A 53 -11.73 7.51 -4.31
C ASN A 53 -12.04 8.23 -2.99
N PRO A 54 -12.06 9.57 -2.97
CA PRO A 54 -12.32 10.36 -1.76
C PRO A 54 -13.67 10.07 -1.11
N ASP A 55 -14.67 9.72 -1.90
CA ASP A 55 -16.04 9.45 -1.42
C ASP A 55 -16.12 8.14 -0.61
N ALA A 56 -15.16 7.23 -0.77
CA ALA A 56 -15.11 5.99 -0.01
C ALA A 56 -14.78 6.23 1.48
N ALA A 57 -14.05 7.30 1.78
CA ALA A 57 -13.68 7.74 3.13
C ALA A 57 -13.15 6.62 4.04
N TRP A 58 -12.31 5.73 3.49
CA TRP A 58 -11.75 4.58 4.22
C TRP A 58 -10.96 5.03 5.45
N THR A 59 -11.24 4.40 6.58
CA THR A 59 -10.39 4.48 7.77
C THR A 59 -9.50 3.24 7.88
N ASN A 60 -8.35 3.38 8.55
CA ASN A 60 -7.47 2.25 8.83
C ASN A 60 -8.19 1.15 9.63
N MET A 61 -9.08 1.52 10.56
CA MET A 61 -9.82 0.56 11.39
C MET A 61 -10.88 -0.21 10.60
N GLU A 62 -11.56 0.41 9.65
CA GLU A 62 -12.49 -0.29 8.76
C GLU A 62 -11.75 -1.30 7.88
N LEU A 63 -10.62 -0.89 7.30
CA LEU A 63 -9.80 -1.80 6.50
C LEU A 63 -9.27 -2.96 7.34
N LEU A 64 -8.81 -2.70 8.56
CA LEU A 64 -8.36 -3.74 9.49
C LEU A 64 -9.50 -4.73 9.81
N LYS A 65 -10.70 -4.24 10.16
CA LYS A 65 -11.88 -5.10 10.42
C LYS A 65 -12.21 -5.98 9.21
N LEU A 66 -12.15 -5.42 8.01
CA LEU A 66 -12.40 -6.18 6.79
C LEU A 66 -11.28 -7.21 6.52
N ALA A 67 -10.04 -6.87 6.79
CA ALA A 67 -8.91 -7.77 6.66
C ALA A 67 -9.02 -8.96 7.63
N VAL A 68 -9.55 -8.76 8.84
CA VAL A 68 -9.82 -9.84 9.80
C VAL A 68 -10.83 -10.86 9.28
N GLN A 69 -11.75 -10.46 8.41
CA GLN A 69 -12.76 -11.33 7.79
C GLN A 69 -12.29 -12.00 6.50
N TYR A 70 -11.12 -11.62 5.98
CA TYR A 70 -10.55 -12.13 4.74
C TYR A 70 -9.44 -13.17 4.99
N PRO A 71 -9.02 -13.93 3.96
CA PRO A 71 -7.90 -14.86 4.07
C PRO A 71 -6.56 -14.25 4.52
N LEU A 72 -6.43 -12.90 4.50
CA LEU A 72 -5.30 -12.20 5.10
C LEU A 72 -5.08 -12.52 6.58
N THR A 73 -6.14 -12.94 7.25
CA THR A 73 -6.15 -13.31 8.67
C THR A 73 -6.01 -14.79 8.91
N ASN A 74 -5.64 -15.57 7.90
CA ASN A 74 -5.32 -16.96 8.15
C ASN A 74 -4.15 -17.01 9.13
N ARG A 75 -4.49 -17.12 10.40
CA ARG A 75 -3.54 -17.19 11.52
C ARG A 75 -2.53 -18.34 11.35
N ALA A 76 -2.93 -19.42 10.69
CA ALA A 76 -2.09 -20.56 10.40
C ALA A 76 -0.97 -20.22 9.40
N GLU A 77 -1.24 -19.33 8.44
CA GLU A 77 -0.24 -18.90 7.45
C GLU A 77 0.50 -17.60 7.84
N GLY A 78 0.05 -16.93 8.90
CA GLY A 78 0.78 -15.84 9.52
C GLY A 78 0.89 -14.53 8.72
N CYS A 79 -0.01 -14.30 7.77
CA CYS A 79 0.01 -13.12 6.91
C CYS A 79 -0.31 -11.82 7.64
N LEU A 80 -1.09 -11.88 8.72
CA LEU A 80 -1.49 -10.74 9.52
C LEU A 80 -1.34 -11.09 11.01
N SER A 81 -0.80 -10.17 11.81
CA SER A 81 -0.81 -10.34 13.25
C SER A 81 -2.19 -10.00 13.85
N GLU A 82 -2.45 -10.46 15.08
CA GLU A 82 -3.68 -10.14 15.82
C GLU A 82 -3.88 -8.64 16.05
N VAL A 83 -2.79 -7.88 15.99
CA VAL A 83 -2.75 -6.43 16.23
C VAL A 83 -2.71 -5.60 14.96
N GLY A 84 -2.78 -6.20 13.76
CA GLY A 84 -2.86 -5.50 12.49
C GLY A 84 -1.54 -5.29 11.76
N GLU A 85 -0.48 -5.99 12.14
CA GLU A 85 0.78 -5.98 11.37
C GLU A 85 0.63 -6.80 10.09
N VAL A 86 1.02 -6.23 8.96
CA VAL A 86 0.95 -6.88 7.65
C VAL A 86 2.33 -7.39 7.25
N PHE A 87 2.45 -8.69 7.04
CA PHE A 87 3.72 -9.34 6.68
C PHE A 87 3.74 -9.98 5.29
N HIS A 88 2.62 -10.02 4.57
CA HIS A 88 2.53 -10.66 3.27
C HIS A 88 2.12 -9.67 2.17
N PRO A 89 3.09 -9.06 1.46
CA PRO A 89 2.81 -7.99 0.49
C PRO A 89 1.88 -8.41 -0.65
N HIS A 90 1.99 -9.65 -1.15
CA HIS A 90 1.12 -10.15 -2.23
C HIS A 90 -0.36 -10.19 -1.81
N ASP A 91 -0.64 -10.71 -0.60
CA ASP A 91 -2.01 -10.78 -0.09
C ASP A 91 -2.54 -9.40 0.22
N PHE A 92 -1.68 -8.53 0.73
CA PHE A 92 -2.06 -7.16 1.01
C PHE A 92 -2.36 -6.37 -0.28
N ALA A 93 -1.57 -6.57 -1.34
CA ALA A 93 -1.86 -5.98 -2.65
C ALA A 93 -3.22 -6.47 -3.19
N ARG A 94 -3.53 -7.77 -3.10
CA ARG A 94 -4.84 -8.32 -3.48
C ARG A 94 -5.98 -7.72 -2.66
N PHE A 95 -5.78 -7.54 -1.36
CA PHE A 95 -6.76 -6.91 -0.48
C PHE A 95 -7.01 -5.45 -0.88
N ILE A 96 -5.96 -4.65 -1.09
CA ILE A 96 -6.07 -3.26 -1.54
C ILE A 96 -6.81 -3.19 -2.88
N HIS A 97 -6.42 -4.03 -3.84
CA HIS A 97 -7.08 -4.11 -5.15
C HIS A 97 -8.58 -4.38 -5.02
N ALA A 98 -8.96 -5.34 -4.16
CA ALA A 98 -10.37 -5.67 -3.93
C ALA A 98 -11.17 -4.52 -3.26
N ARG A 99 -10.51 -3.70 -2.42
CA ARG A 99 -11.14 -2.54 -1.75
C ARG A 99 -11.19 -1.30 -2.63
N ALA A 100 -10.37 -1.23 -3.65
CA ALA A 100 -10.34 -0.12 -4.59
C ALA A 100 -11.62 0.05 -5.41
N ASN A 101 -12.46 -0.98 -5.50
CA ASN A 101 -13.72 -0.96 -6.25
C ASN A 101 -13.55 -0.40 -7.67
N GLY A 102 -12.46 -0.77 -8.34
CA GLY A 102 -12.15 -0.34 -9.70
C GLY A 102 -11.55 1.06 -9.82
N SER A 103 -11.31 1.78 -8.73
CA SER A 103 -10.65 3.11 -8.79
C SER A 103 -9.16 3.03 -9.03
N CYS A 104 -8.52 1.94 -8.57
CA CYS A 104 -7.10 1.67 -8.78
C CYS A 104 -6.82 0.16 -8.84
N SER A 105 -5.62 -0.19 -9.27
CA SER A 105 -5.08 -1.55 -9.20
C SER A 105 -3.88 -1.59 -8.28
N ALA A 106 -3.67 -2.71 -7.57
CA ALA A 106 -2.52 -2.90 -6.71
C ALA A 106 -1.82 -4.22 -7.04
N ALA A 107 -0.48 -4.18 -7.09
CA ALA A 107 0.35 -5.35 -7.37
C ALA A 107 1.61 -5.34 -6.49
N CYS A 108 2.00 -6.51 -5.99
CA CYS A 108 3.28 -6.69 -5.32
C CYS A 108 4.38 -6.87 -6.37
N GLN A 109 5.50 -6.18 -6.17
CA GLN A 109 6.67 -6.21 -7.06
C GLN A 109 7.96 -6.20 -6.25
N LEU A 110 9.08 -6.50 -6.89
CA LEU A 110 10.41 -6.30 -6.29
C LEU A 110 10.71 -4.80 -6.14
N PHE A 111 11.43 -4.48 -5.06
CA PHE A 111 11.92 -3.12 -4.85
C PHE A 111 12.93 -2.75 -5.95
N HIS A 112 12.57 -1.76 -6.74
CA HIS A 112 13.43 -1.12 -7.71
C HIS A 112 13.12 0.36 -7.76
N GLU A 113 14.16 1.21 -7.75
CA GLU A 113 14.02 2.65 -7.89
C GLU A 113 13.15 3.03 -9.09
N GLN A 114 13.48 2.48 -10.25
CA GLN A 114 12.76 2.78 -11.49
C GLN A 114 11.29 2.38 -11.41
N THR A 115 10.98 1.26 -10.76
CA THR A 115 9.58 0.84 -10.55
C THR A 115 8.80 1.86 -9.72
N ILE A 116 9.43 2.45 -8.70
CA ILE A 116 8.80 3.50 -7.89
C ILE A 116 8.55 4.74 -8.74
N ARG A 117 9.54 5.21 -9.49
CA ARG A 117 9.42 6.39 -10.36
C ARG A 117 8.36 6.21 -11.43
N ASP A 118 8.40 5.08 -12.13
CA ASP A 118 7.41 4.76 -13.17
C ASP A 118 6.00 4.71 -12.60
N THR A 119 5.85 4.21 -11.37
CA THR A 119 4.55 4.21 -10.67
C THR A 119 4.05 5.63 -10.42
N ILE A 120 4.90 6.51 -9.89
CA ILE A 120 4.55 7.92 -9.65
C ILE A 120 4.22 8.63 -10.97
N ASP A 121 5.03 8.44 -12.00
CA ASP A 121 4.85 9.03 -13.34
C ASP A 121 3.55 8.60 -14.01
N GLN A 122 3.05 7.41 -13.67
CA GLN A 122 1.75 6.92 -14.10
C GLN A 122 0.60 7.41 -13.24
N GLY A 123 0.85 8.27 -12.26
CA GLY A 123 -0.16 8.81 -11.35
C GLY A 123 -0.48 7.89 -10.17
N GLY A 124 0.41 6.95 -9.88
CA GLY A 124 0.26 5.96 -8.82
C GLY A 124 1.04 6.29 -7.54
N TYR A 125 1.03 5.33 -6.62
CA TYR A 125 1.73 5.37 -5.34
C TYR A 125 2.45 4.05 -5.10
N ALA A 126 3.54 4.06 -4.34
CA ALA A 126 4.18 2.83 -3.89
C ALA A 126 4.08 2.72 -2.36
N LEU A 127 3.62 1.56 -1.86
CA LEU A 127 3.72 1.22 -0.45
C LEU A 127 5.01 0.43 -0.25
N VAL A 128 5.85 0.92 0.64
CA VAL A 128 7.17 0.33 0.90
C VAL A 128 7.29 -0.05 2.37
N PRO A 129 7.51 -1.34 2.66
CA PRO A 129 7.89 -1.77 3.99
C PRO A 129 9.38 -1.48 4.21
N PHE A 130 9.73 -1.00 5.40
CA PHE A 130 11.11 -0.69 5.76
C PHE A 130 11.34 -0.81 7.26
N GLN A 131 12.59 -0.93 7.67
CA GLN A 131 12.94 -0.84 9.07
C GLN A 131 13.07 0.63 9.49
N VAL A 132 12.36 1.01 10.54
CA VAL A 132 12.34 2.40 11.02
C VAL A 132 13.31 2.61 12.18
N ILE A 133 13.95 3.77 12.23
CA ILE A 133 14.64 4.25 13.43
C ILE A 133 13.57 4.66 14.45
N ASN A 134 13.43 3.88 15.53
CA ASN A 134 12.43 4.12 16.58
C ASN A 134 13.04 4.73 17.86
N ASP A 135 14.03 5.57 17.70
CA ASP A 135 14.66 6.30 18.79
C ASP A 135 14.23 7.78 18.74
N LYS A 136 13.37 8.17 19.68
CA LYS A 136 12.81 9.54 19.73
C LYS A 136 13.86 10.62 20.02
N GLN A 137 15.02 10.25 20.53
CA GLN A 137 16.14 11.19 20.78
C GLN A 137 17.02 11.36 19.54
N ASN A 138 16.84 10.51 18.53
CA ASN A 138 17.60 10.57 17.30
C ASN A 138 16.94 11.54 16.31
N GLU A 139 17.72 12.43 15.72
CA GLU A 139 17.25 13.37 14.69
C GLU A 139 16.60 12.66 13.48
N LYS A 140 17.02 11.43 13.21
CA LYS A 140 16.45 10.55 12.16
C LYS A 140 15.29 9.66 12.65
N HIS A 141 14.67 9.95 13.79
CA HIS A 141 13.50 9.19 14.25
C HIS A 141 12.41 9.15 13.17
N GLY A 142 11.93 7.95 12.85
CA GLY A 142 10.96 7.71 11.78
C GLY A 142 11.56 7.67 10.37
N PHE A 143 12.88 7.69 10.22
CA PHE A 143 13.59 7.49 8.96
C PHE A 143 13.98 6.02 8.74
N PRO A 144 14.31 5.64 7.48
CA PRO A 144 14.85 4.31 7.20
C PRO A 144 16.10 4.02 8.03
N ARG A 145 16.15 2.85 8.62
CA ARG A 145 17.33 2.35 9.33
C ARG A 145 18.27 1.69 8.34
N THR A 146 19.48 2.20 8.22
CA THR A 146 20.56 1.62 7.44
C THR A 146 21.60 0.98 8.36
N GLY A 147 22.16 -0.16 7.94
CA GLY A 147 23.18 -0.89 8.70
C GLY A 147 22.62 -1.87 9.71
N VAL A 148 23.42 -2.90 10.00
CA VAL A 148 23.04 -4.04 10.84
C VAL A 148 23.68 -3.87 12.22
N GLN A 149 23.01 -3.13 13.10
CA GLN A 149 23.27 -3.25 14.54
C GLN A 149 22.03 -3.85 15.19
N TRP A 150 22.10 -5.13 15.51
CA TRP A 150 21.00 -5.99 15.88
C TRP A 150 20.72 -6.02 17.38
N THR A 151 20.87 -4.92 18.09
CA THR A 151 20.58 -4.87 19.53
C THR A 151 19.10 -4.76 19.85
N ASP A 152 18.28 -4.28 18.90
CA ASP A 152 16.85 -4.05 19.09
C ASP A 152 15.99 -4.88 18.11
N LEU A 153 14.77 -5.19 18.54
CA LEU A 153 13.78 -5.84 17.66
C LEU A 153 13.53 -4.97 16.42
N PRO A 154 13.58 -5.55 15.20
CA PRO A 154 13.29 -4.79 14.00
C PRO A 154 11.85 -4.30 14.04
N HIS A 155 11.68 -3.00 13.90
CA HIS A 155 10.37 -2.38 13.71
C HIS A 155 10.15 -2.16 12.22
N ALA A 156 9.55 -3.15 11.55
CA ALA A 156 9.10 -2.98 10.18
C ALA A 156 7.87 -2.06 10.15
N HIS A 157 7.95 -1.04 9.32
CA HIS A 157 6.86 -0.11 9.08
C HIS A 157 6.53 -0.03 7.59
N TRP A 158 5.31 0.39 7.30
CA TRP A 158 4.88 0.71 5.95
C TRP A 158 4.82 2.24 5.78
N CYS A 159 5.41 2.75 4.70
CA CYS A 159 5.19 4.12 4.25
C CYS A 159 4.57 4.15 2.86
N VAL A 160 4.04 5.30 2.48
CA VAL A 160 3.58 5.60 1.13
C VAL A 160 4.61 6.49 0.45
N ILE A 161 5.17 6.05 -0.66
CA ILE A 161 5.93 6.93 -1.54
C ILE A 161 4.92 7.62 -2.47
N ALA A 162 4.80 8.93 -2.29
CA ALA A 162 3.84 9.79 -2.97
C ALA A 162 4.48 10.70 -4.01
N GLY A 163 5.79 10.65 -4.18
CA GLY A 163 6.50 11.48 -5.12
C GLY A 163 8.00 11.32 -5.06
N TYR A 164 8.71 12.06 -5.90
CA TYR A 164 10.16 12.17 -5.87
C TYR A 164 10.60 13.61 -6.18
N ALA A 165 11.75 14.03 -5.65
CA ALA A 165 12.27 15.36 -5.86
C ALA A 165 12.71 15.59 -7.31
N THR A 166 12.44 16.78 -7.85
CA THR A 166 12.80 17.12 -9.24
C THR A 166 14.25 17.56 -9.37
N THR A 167 14.85 18.05 -8.29
CA THR A 167 16.22 18.58 -8.25
C THR A 167 17.24 17.59 -7.73
N ASP A 168 16.79 16.63 -6.92
CA ASP A 168 17.61 15.57 -6.35
C ASP A 168 16.89 14.24 -6.52
N ASN A 169 17.25 13.52 -7.56
CA ASN A 169 16.62 12.24 -7.90
C ASN A 169 16.81 11.17 -6.81
N SER A 170 17.73 11.34 -5.87
CA SER A 170 17.89 10.42 -4.75
C SER A 170 16.80 10.55 -3.69
N LYS A 171 15.97 11.60 -3.72
CA LYS A 171 14.99 11.88 -2.68
C LYS A 171 13.57 11.50 -3.09
N LEU A 172 12.92 10.75 -2.22
CA LEU A 172 11.52 10.33 -2.34
C LEU A 172 10.65 11.07 -1.33
N LEU A 173 9.49 11.57 -1.76
CA LEU A 173 8.48 12.11 -0.87
C LEU A 173 7.69 10.95 -0.25
N ALA A 174 7.95 10.69 1.02
CA ALA A 174 7.31 9.64 1.79
C ALA A 174 6.26 10.23 2.74
N LYS A 175 5.08 9.56 2.82
CA LYS A 175 4.11 9.79 3.88
C LYS A 175 4.23 8.69 4.91
N HIS A 176 4.52 9.09 6.14
CA HIS A 176 4.77 8.18 7.24
C HIS A 176 4.36 8.81 8.56
N TRP A 177 3.60 8.08 9.39
CA TRP A 177 3.06 8.56 10.68
C TRP A 177 2.21 9.84 10.60
N GLY A 178 1.55 10.09 9.47
CA GLY A 178 0.78 11.31 9.23
C GLY A 178 1.62 12.53 8.84
N GLU A 179 2.91 12.34 8.57
CA GLU A 179 3.85 13.39 8.20
C GLU A 179 4.43 13.17 6.80
N ASN A 180 4.82 14.25 6.16
CA ASN A 180 5.62 14.22 4.94
C ASN A 180 7.11 14.20 5.31
N ARG A 181 7.88 13.33 4.65
CA ARG A 181 9.32 13.20 4.85
C ARG A 181 10.01 12.99 3.53
N LEU A 182 11.25 13.46 3.42
CA LEU A 182 12.11 13.12 2.30
C LEU A 182 13.01 11.96 2.72
N PHE A 183 12.82 10.80 2.09
CA PHE A 183 13.68 9.65 2.27
C PHE A 183 14.70 9.57 1.15
N ASP A 184 15.92 9.21 1.48
CA ASP A 184 16.90 8.82 0.48
C ASP A 184 16.53 7.45 -0.08
N ILE A 185 16.61 7.29 -1.40
CA ILE A 185 16.17 6.06 -2.06
C ILE A 185 17.07 4.88 -1.74
N ASP A 186 18.37 5.12 -1.63
CA ASP A 186 19.34 4.08 -1.27
C ASP A 186 19.17 3.67 0.20
N GLU A 187 18.97 4.65 1.11
CA GLU A 187 18.66 4.37 2.51
C GLU A 187 17.36 3.55 2.63
N LEU A 188 16.32 3.92 1.88
CA LEU A 188 15.06 3.19 1.88
C LEU A 188 15.22 1.77 1.31
N GLY A 189 15.93 1.62 0.20
CA GLY A 189 16.22 0.34 -0.43
C GLY A 189 17.02 -0.59 0.48
N ASN A 190 18.08 -0.09 1.09
CA ASN A 190 18.88 -0.83 2.07
C ASN A 190 18.03 -1.24 3.28
N SER A 191 17.16 -0.36 3.75
CA SER A 191 16.25 -0.64 4.86
C SER A 191 15.19 -1.67 4.52
N ASN A 192 14.65 -1.65 3.29
CA ASN A 192 13.72 -2.66 2.78
C ASN A 192 14.40 -4.02 2.63
N GLN A 193 15.63 -4.06 2.07
CA GLN A 193 16.45 -5.27 2.02
C GLN A 193 16.82 -5.77 3.40
N GLY A 194 17.01 -4.88 4.36
CA GLY A 194 17.34 -5.17 5.75
C GLY A 194 16.15 -5.67 6.58
N CYS A 195 14.97 -5.92 6.01
CA CYS A 195 13.88 -6.63 6.67
C CYS A 195 14.23 -8.12 6.88
N TYR A 196 15.35 -8.37 7.57
CA TYR A 196 15.83 -9.71 7.91
C TYR A 196 15.22 -10.24 9.21
N PRO A 197 15.07 -11.57 9.35
CA PRO A 197 14.78 -12.18 10.62
C PRO A 197 15.97 -11.99 11.57
N LEU A 198 15.69 -11.55 12.79
CA LEU A 198 16.71 -11.60 13.83
C LEU A 198 17.05 -13.05 14.19
N GLN A 199 18.31 -13.37 14.38
CA GLN A 199 18.71 -14.59 15.07
C GLN A 199 18.26 -14.48 16.53
N GLN A 200 17.33 -15.33 16.97
CA GLN A 200 16.61 -15.08 18.21
C GLN A 200 16.48 -16.26 19.12
N THR A 201 16.42 -15.93 20.41
CA THR A 201 16.49 -16.83 21.54
C THR A 201 15.15 -17.31 22.09
N ASN A 202 14.00 -16.82 21.56
CA ASN A 202 12.68 -17.28 21.97
C ASN A 202 11.72 -17.50 20.79
N ASN A 203 10.76 -18.43 20.94
CA ASN A 203 9.88 -18.89 19.87
C ASN A 203 8.97 -17.80 19.27
N ILE A 204 8.48 -16.85 20.07
CA ILE A 204 7.58 -15.79 19.59
C ILE A 204 8.34 -14.83 18.68
N THR A 205 9.54 -14.49 19.08
CA THR A 205 10.38 -13.57 18.30
C THR A 205 10.90 -14.21 17.03
N ALA A 206 11.17 -15.52 17.04
CA ALA A 206 11.56 -16.28 15.85
C ALA A 206 10.42 -16.32 14.81
N GLN A 207 9.18 -16.56 15.25
CA GLN A 207 8.01 -16.53 14.36
C GLN A 207 7.80 -15.14 13.75
N ARG A 208 7.91 -14.07 14.53
CA ARG A 208 7.80 -12.69 14.04
C ARG A 208 8.93 -12.36 13.05
N ALA A 209 10.14 -12.75 13.37
CA ALA A 209 11.30 -12.55 12.53
C ALA A 209 11.16 -13.22 11.16
N SER A 210 10.70 -14.48 11.12
CA SER A 210 10.46 -15.20 9.86
C SER A 210 9.40 -14.51 8.98
N LYS A 211 8.38 -13.88 9.59
CA LYS A 211 7.34 -13.13 8.86
C LYS A 211 7.87 -11.82 8.29
N VAL A 212 8.71 -11.09 9.02
CA VAL A 212 9.34 -9.85 8.53
C VAL A 212 10.19 -10.10 7.28
N GLN A 213 10.80 -11.28 7.15
CA GLN A 213 11.54 -11.67 5.95
C GLN A 213 10.68 -11.66 4.68
N LEU A 214 9.37 -11.88 4.78
CA LEU A 214 8.45 -11.83 3.64
C LEU A 214 8.32 -10.42 3.07
N LEU A 215 8.70 -9.38 3.82
CA LEU A 215 8.69 -7.99 3.38
C LEU A 215 9.95 -7.60 2.59
N GLN A 216 11.00 -8.42 2.66
CA GLN A 216 12.28 -8.13 2.06
C GLN A 216 12.21 -7.99 0.55
N ASN A 217 12.82 -6.94 0.02
CA ASN A 217 12.84 -6.62 -1.41
C ASN A 217 11.45 -6.53 -2.07
N GLN A 218 10.40 -6.27 -1.29
CA GLN A 218 9.03 -6.18 -1.79
C GLN A 218 8.48 -4.77 -1.66
N ILE A 219 7.71 -4.35 -2.66
CA ILE A 219 6.88 -3.14 -2.63
C ILE A 219 5.50 -3.45 -3.19
N ILE A 220 4.51 -2.62 -2.88
CA ILE A 220 3.21 -2.67 -3.53
C ILE A 220 3.07 -1.41 -4.38
N THR A 221 2.94 -1.58 -5.70
CA THR A 221 2.62 -0.50 -6.63
C THR A 221 1.11 -0.39 -6.76
N ILE A 222 0.60 0.84 -6.71
CA ILE A 222 -0.83 1.12 -6.82
C ILE A 222 -1.01 2.15 -7.94
N LEU A 223 -1.68 1.75 -9.01
CA LEU A 223 -1.88 2.55 -10.20
C LEU A 223 -3.36 2.94 -10.36
N PRO A 224 -3.66 4.15 -10.89
CA PRO A 224 -5.03 4.51 -11.22
C PRO A 224 -5.64 3.48 -12.17
N ALA A 225 -6.93 3.24 -12.03
CA ALA A 225 -7.64 2.45 -13.02
C ALA A 225 -7.43 3.08 -14.40
N GLN A 226 -6.94 2.29 -15.34
CA GLN A 226 -6.89 2.76 -16.72
C GLN A 226 -8.31 3.09 -17.14
N ALA A 227 -8.56 4.33 -17.54
CA ALA A 227 -9.82 4.67 -18.18
C ALA A 227 -10.01 3.65 -19.31
N SER A 228 -10.98 2.75 -19.15
CA SER A 228 -11.31 1.80 -20.22
C SER A 228 -11.40 2.62 -21.50
N PRO A 229 -10.68 2.27 -22.58
CA PRO A 229 -10.80 2.98 -23.84
C PRO A 229 -12.28 3.01 -24.15
N GLY A 230 -12.90 4.19 -24.04
CA GLY A 230 -14.30 4.38 -23.83
C GLY A 230 -15.10 3.40 -24.70
N ARG A 231 -16.01 2.67 -24.11
CA ARG A 231 -17.15 2.19 -24.88
C ARG A 231 -17.63 3.43 -25.62
N ARG A 232 -17.22 3.55 -26.89
CA ARG A 232 -17.74 4.56 -27.80
C ARG A 232 -19.24 4.46 -27.62
N ARG A 233 -19.86 5.45 -26.96
CA ARG A 233 -21.31 5.55 -26.88
C ARG A 233 -21.77 5.34 -28.30
N GLY A 234 -22.48 4.23 -28.52
CA GLY A 234 -22.84 3.79 -29.85
C GLY A 234 -23.33 4.97 -30.64
N CYS A 235 -22.74 5.15 -31.82
CA CYS A 235 -23.23 6.11 -32.79
C CYS A 235 -24.74 5.88 -32.91
N ALA A 236 -25.54 6.94 -32.71
CA ALA A 236 -27.00 6.90 -32.77
C ALA A 236 -27.54 6.47 -34.17
N CYS A 237 -26.64 6.13 -35.10
CA CYS A 237 -26.95 5.70 -36.45
C CYS A 237 -26.89 4.17 -36.71
N CYS A 238 -26.63 3.32 -35.67
CA CYS A 238 -26.69 1.86 -35.85
C CYS A 238 -28.03 1.32 -35.34
N PRO A 239 -28.89 0.74 -36.22
CA PRO A 239 -30.16 0.16 -35.82
C PRO A 239 -29.89 -1.06 -34.91
N ALA A 240 -30.65 -1.13 -33.82
CA ALA A 240 -30.62 -2.22 -32.84
C ALA A 240 -30.87 -3.57 -33.54
N ARG A 241 -29.90 -4.46 -33.58
CA ARG A 241 -30.12 -5.86 -33.90
C ARG A 241 -30.83 -6.51 -32.73
N HIS A 242 -32.05 -6.99 -32.99
CA HIS A 242 -32.84 -7.82 -32.08
C HIS A 242 -32.01 -9.03 -31.63
N LEU A 243 -31.55 -9.04 -30.35
CA LEU A 243 -31.04 -10.23 -29.72
C LEU A 243 -32.20 -11.05 -29.18
N HIS A 244 -32.36 -12.23 -29.75
CA HIS A 244 -33.27 -13.28 -29.29
C HIS A 244 -33.08 -13.53 -27.78
N ARG A 245 -34.16 -13.37 -27.02
CA ARG A 245 -34.26 -13.80 -25.62
C ARG A 245 -34.17 -15.34 -25.56
N SER A 246 -33.13 -15.84 -24.92
CA SER A 246 -33.11 -17.24 -24.48
C SER A 246 -34.04 -17.44 -23.28
N PRO A 247 -34.76 -18.57 -23.19
CA PRO A 247 -35.75 -18.79 -22.14
C PRO A 247 -35.13 -19.04 -20.77
N ALA A 248 -35.78 -18.52 -19.73
CA ALA A 248 -35.42 -18.64 -18.33
C ALA A 248 -35.37 -20.11 -17.87
N LEU A 249 -34.24 -20.51 -17.28
CA LEU A 249 -34.09 -21.76 -16.54
C LEU A 249 -34.94 -21.73 -15.25
N LYS A 250 -35.87 -22.66 -15.14
CA LYS A 250 -36.71 -22.88 -13.97
C LYS A 250 -35.86 -23.38 -12.79
N LYS A 251 -36.08 -22.78 -11.63
CA LYS A 251 -35.56 -23.26 -10.33
C LYS A 251 -36.16 -24.63 -9.99
N PRO A 252 -35.41 -25.58 -9.45
CA PRO A 252 -36.00 -26.79 -8.86
C PRO A 252 -36.58 -26.48 -7.47
N ALA A 253 -37.68 -27.14 -7.17
CA ALA A 253 -38.48 -27.01 -5.97
C ALA A 253 -37.77 -27.62 -4.74
N HIS A 254 -38.07 -27.04 -3.57
CA HIS A 254 -37.73 -27.54 -2.25
C HIS A 254 -38.17 -28.99 -2.04
N GLY A 255 -37.26 -29.83 -1.57
CA GLY A 255 -37.56 -31.11 -0.93
C GLY A 255 -37.19 -31.03 0.56
N ASN A 256 -38.21 -31.17 1.39
CA ASN A 256 -38.13 -31.33 2.84
C ASN A 256 -37.61 -32.73 3.23
N GLY A 257 -36.96 -32.79 4.37
CA GLY A 257 -37.03 -33.96 5.26
C GLY A 257 -35.66 -34.59 5.58
N PHE A 258 -35.25 -34.66 6.73
CA PHE A 258 -35.43 -35.51 7.87
C PHE A 258 -34.23 -35.41 8.84
N TYR A 259 -34.59 -35.33 10.10
CA TYR A 259 -33.85 -35.60 11.32
C TYR A 259 -33.10 -36.96 11.31
N VAL A 260 -32.01 -37.10 12.10
CA VAL A 260 -31.86 -37.95 13.29
C VAL A 260 -30.39 -38.11 13.68
N GLN A 261 -30.11 -37.90 14.98
CA GLN A 261 -29.03 -38.26 15.91
C GLN A 261 -27.69 -37.55 15.79
#